data_a214a1fe0478dbb0fb65cb7fb806d5e0
#
_entry.id   a214a1fe0478dbb0fb65cb7fb806d5e0
#
_cell.length_a   1.000
_cell.length_b   1.000
_cell.length_c   1.000
_cell.angle_alpha   90.00
_cell.angle_beta   90.00
_cell.angle_gamma   90.00
#
_symmetry.space_group_name_H-M   'P 1'
#
loop_
_entity.id
_entity.type
_entity.pdbx_description
1 polymer ?
#
loop_
_entity_poly.entity_id
_entity_poly.type
_entity_poly.pdbx_seq_one_letter_code
_entity_poly.pdbx_strand_id
1 'polypeptide(L)'
;FRHLGAKVLFCDVDPAPGLIDLNPLEQNLKLANISRTSGAGVIAPVSFAGKVAPLKECRRLADKYDFLLVEDASHSPLAWEEQGGEIVRSCTCEWTEYATLSFHPVKHVCCGEGGAVLCGTSGEGEVPRRMATHGIQRPNGPDSAQPWRYEQVDLGWNFRLTDLQASLGISQLSRLKDGVDQRRKLASIYNQKLSTSP
;
A
#
# COMPACT_ATOMS: atom_id res chain seq x y z
N PHE A 1 8.08 -9.25 3.69
CA PHE A 1 7.54 -10.43 4.39
C PHE A 1 8.64 -11.47 4.71
N ARG A 2 9.44 -11.92 3.73
CA ARG A 2 10.50 -12.93 3.95
C ARG A 2 11.53 -12.52 5.00
N HIS A 3 11.96 -11.26 5.02
CA HIS A 3 12.89 -10.73 6.03
C HIS A 3 12.34 -10.80 7.47
N LEU A 4 11.03 -10.89 7.62
CA LEU A 4 10.36 -11.07 8.91
C LEU A 4 10.07 -12.54 9.24
N GLY A 5 10.61 -13.49 8.45
CA GLY A 5 10.40 -14.92 8.64
C GLY A 5 9.02 -15.42 8.19
N ALA A 6 8.19 -14.58 7.57
CA ALA A 6 6.88 -14.99 7.13
C ALA A 6 6.94 -16.04 6.01
N LYS A 7 6.04 -17.02 6.06
CA LYS A 7 5.78 -17.93 4.94
C LYS A 7 4.98 -17.17 3.89
N VAL A 8 5.54 -17.06 2.68
CA VAL A 8 4.88 -16.37 1.56
C VAL A 8 4.20 -17.40 0.67
N LEU A 9 2.93 -17.15 0.36
CA LEU A 9 2.15 -17.86 -0.64
C LEU A 9 1.87 -16.88 -1.78
N PHE A 10 2.13 -17.29 -3.02
CA PHE A 10 1.77 -16.52 -4.18
C PHE A 10 0.34 -16.83 -4.58
N CYS A 11 -0.37 -15.81 -5.01
CA CYS A 11 -1.69 -15.91 -5.61
C CYS A 11 -1.58 -15.47 -7.07
N ASP A 12 -2.22 -16.19 -7.96
CA ASP A 12 -2.27 -15.84 -9.36
C ASP A 12 -3.16 -14.63 -9.60
N VAL A 13 -3.09 -14.08 -10.81
CA VAL A 13 -3.88 -12.93 -11.24
C VAL A 13 -4.88 -13.34 -12.30
N ASP A 14 -6.02 -12.68 -12.33
CA ASP A 14 -6.91 -12.73 -13.48
C ASP A 14 -6.18 -12.05 -14.67
N PRO A 15 -5.96 -12.75 -15.78
CA PRO A 15 -5.17 -12.22 -16.90
C PRO A 15 -5.82 -11.00 -17.58
N ALA A 16 -7.14 -10.83 -17.49
CA ALA A 16 -7.83 -9.72 -18.12
C ALA A 16 -7.58 -8.36 -17.41
N PRO A 17 -7.84 -8.21 -16.08
CA PRO A 17 -7.48 -6.99 -15.36
C PRO A 17 -5.99 -6.95 -14.94
N GLY A 18 -5.30 -8.10 -14.82
CA GLY A 18 -3.97 -8.20 -14.23
C GLY A 18 -3.96 -7.98 -12.71
N LEU A 19 -5.07 -8.21 -12.05
CA LEU A 19 -5.25 -8.05 -10.60
C LEU A 19 -5.40 -9.42 -9.94
N ILE A 20 -5.23 -9.47 -8.62
CA ILE A 20 -5.35 -10.70 -7.84
C ILE A 20 -6.65 -11.47 -8.17
N ASP A 21 -6.54 -12.77 -8.46
CA ASP A 21 -7.70 -13.65 -8.63
C ASP A 21 -8.21 -14.13 -7.26
N LEU A 22 -9.50 -13.88 -7.01
CA LEU A 22 -10.14 -14.18 -5.72
C LEU A 22 -10.31 -15.69 -5.46
N ASN A 23 -10.40 -16.51 -6.51
CA ASN A 23 -10.57 -17.95 -6.35
C ASN A 23 -9.31 -18.63 -5.79
N PRO A 24 -8.13 -18.52 -6.41
CA PRO A 24 -6.90 -19.03 -5.81
C PRO A 24 -6.55 -18.33 -4.50
N LEU A 25 -6.90 -17.04 -4.33
CA LEU A 25 -6.74 -16.35 -3.05
C LEU A 25 -7.51 -17.10 -1.93
N GLU A 26 -8.79 -17.36 -2.11
CA GLU A 26 -9.59 -18.05 -1.08
C GLU A 26 -9.07 -19.46 -0.79
N GLN A 27 -8.61 -20.19 -1.81
CA GLN A 27 -7.97 -21.49 -1.61
C GLN A 27 -6.70 -21.40 -0.76
N ASN A 28 -5.84 -20.43 -1.06
CA ASN A 28 -4.63 -20.18 -0.29
C ASN A 28 -4.94 -19.79 1.17
N LEU A 29 -5.97 -18.98 1.39
CA LEU A 29 -6.39 -18.59 2.75
C LEU A 29 -6.89 -19.78 3.57
N LYS A 30 -7.67 -20.68 2.98
CA LYS A 30 -8.09 -21.94 3.64
C LYS A 30 -6.88 -22.75 4.08
N LEU A 31 -5.91 -22.96 3.19
CA LEU A 31 -4.70 -23.72 3.49
C LEU A 31 -3.83 -23.03 4.54
N ALA A 32 -3.65 -21.71 4.42
CA ALA A 32 -2.87 -20.92 5.37
C ALA A 32 -3.51 -20.92 6.76
N ASN A 33 -4.82 -20.78 6.85
CA ASN A 33 -5.54 -20.77 8.12
C ASN A 33 -5.41 -22.10 8.87
N ILE A 34 -5.46 -23.25 8.15
CA ILE A 34 -5.26 -24.57 8.75
C ILE A 34 -3.84 -24.73 9.27
N SER A 35 -2.84 -24.18 8.59
CA SER A 35 -1.41 -24.32 8.91
C SER A 35 -0.83 -23.22 9.80
N ARG A 36 -1.62 -22.18 10.09
CA ARG A 36 -1.18 -21.04 10.90
C ARG A 36 -1.13 -21.43 12.38
N THR A 37 0.08 -21.47 12.93
CA THR A 37 0.32 -21.83 14.34
C THR A 37 0.42 -20.62 15.26
N SER A 38 0.76 -19.44 14.71
CA SER A 38 0.90 -18.18 15.47
C SER A 38 0.96 -16.98 14.52
N GLY A 39 0.71 -15.80 15.05
CA GLY A 39 0.84 -14.52 14.35
C GLY A 39 -0.32 -14.19 13.42
N ALA A 40 -0.37 -12.93 12.97
CA ALA A 40 -1.35 -12.46 12.01
C ALA A 40 -0.98 -12.89 10.59
N GLY A 41 -1.96 -13.36 9.81
CA GLY A 41 -1.82 -13.51 8.38
C GLY A 41 -2.01 -12.16 7.68
N VAL A 42 -1.39 -11.98 6.53
CA VAL A 42 -1.52 -10.75 5.72
C VAL A 42 -1.86 -11.12 4.28
N ILE A 43 -2.88 -10.46 3.73
CA ILE A 43 -3.17 -10.43 2.30
C ILE A 43 -2.59 -9.12 1.76
N ALA A 44 -1.84 -9.20 0.66
CA ALA A 44 -1.23 -8.03 0.03
C ALA A 44 -1.62 -7.95 -1.47
N PRO A 45 -2.83 -7.47 -1.78
CA PRO A 45 -3.25 -7.26 -3.16
C PRO A 45 -2.52 -6.06 -3.76
N VAL A 46 -2.14 -6.17 -5.03
CA VAL A 46 -1.49 -5.08 -5.78
C VAL A 46 -2.54 -4.39 -6.65
N SER A 47 -2.72 -3.09 -6.43
CA SER A 47 -3.48 -2.20 -7.32
C SER A 47 -2.58 -1.81 -8.50
N PHE A 48 -2.63 -2.61 -9.58
CA PHE A 48 -1.64 -2.61 -10.63
C PHE A 48 -2.03 -1.70 -11.81
N ALA A 49 -1.02 -1.02 -12.39
CA ALA A 49 -1.15 -0.22 -13.61
C ALA A 49 -2.28 0.83 -13.59
N GLY A 50 -2.58 1.39 -12.42
CA GLY A 50 -3.63 2.40 -12.25
C GLY A 50 -5.03 1.82 -12.03
N LYS A 51 -5.18 0.49 -11.96
CA LYS A 51 -6.41 -0.19 -11.56
C LYS A 51 -6.41 -0.45 -10.08
N VAL A 52 -7.59 -0.44 -9.47
CA VAL A 52 -7.74 -0.76 -8.04
C VAL A 52 -8.00 -2.26 -7.88
N ALA A 53 -7.24 -2.91 -7.00
CA ALA A 53 -7.50 -4.30 -6.65
C ALA A 53 -8.94 -4.47 -6.13
N PRO A 54 -9.52 -5.68 -6.17
CA PRO A 54 -10.87 -5.93 -5.67
C PRO A 54 -10.90 -5.87 -4.13
N LEU A 55 -10.65 -4.66 -3.57
CA LEU A 55 -10.40 -4.44 -2.15
C LEU A 55 -11.57 -4.84 -1.27
N LYS A 56 -12.82 -4.60 -1.72
CA LYS A 56 -14.02 -5.01 -0.98
C LYS A 56 -14.08 -6.53 -0.79
N GLU A 57 -13.84 -7.29 -1.86
CA GLU A 57 -13.85 -8.74 -1.79
C GLU A 57 -12.65 -9.30 -1.02
N CYS A 58 -11.47 -8.67 -1.20
CA CYS A 58 -10.30 -9.01 -0.39
C CYS A 58 -10.56 -8.76 1.10
N ARG A 59 -11.23 -7.65 1.48
CA ARG A 59 -11.64 -7.37 2.86
C ARG A 59 -12.58 -8.44 3.40
N ARG A 60 -13.62 -8.79 2.64
CA ARG A 60 -14.54 -9.86 3.03
C ARG A 60 -13.83 -11.19 3.29
N LEU A 61 -12.85 -11.53 2.45
CA LEU A 61 -12.04 -12.75 2.64
C LEU A 61 -11.10 -12.60 3.84
N ALA A 62 -10.48 -11.44 4.02
CA ALA A 62 -9.61 -11.15 5.15
C ALA A 62 -10.37 -11.32 6.49
N ASP A 63 -11.57 -10.75 6.59
CA ASP A 63 -12.43 -10.90 7.78
C ASP A 63 -12.83 -12.36 8.03
N LYS A 64 -13.21 -13.07 6.96
CA LYS A 64 -13.61 -14.49 7.05
C LYS A 64 -12.51 -15.40 7.59
N TYR A 65 -11.25 -15.11 7.27
CA TYR A 65 -10.11 -15.96 7.61
C TYR A 65 -9.19 -15.34 8.68
N ASP A 66 -9.57 -14.20 9.26
CA ASP A 66 -8.80 -13.48 10.27
C ASP A 66 -7.39 -13.12 9.76
N PHE A 67 -7.34 -12.38 8.64
CA PHE A 67 -6.14 -11.84 8.02
C PHE A 67 -6.20 -10.31 8.01
N LEU A 68 -5.04 -9.68 8.11
CA LEU A 68 -4.87 -8.26 7.82
C LEU A 68 -4.81 -8.05 6.30
N LEU A 69 -5.27 -6.90 5.84
CA LEU A 69 -5.25 -6.52 4.43
C LEU A 69 -4.37 -5.29 4.24
N VAL A 70 -3.34 -5.40 3.41
CA VAL A 70 -2.40 -4.32 3.12
C VAL A 70 -2.35 -4.10 1.61
N GLU A 71 -2.85 -2.97 1.13
CA GLU A 71 -2.81 -2.63 -0.30
C GLU A 71 -1.40 -2.26 -0.74
N ASP A 72 -0.88 -2.89 -1.78
CA ASP A 72 0.23 -2.32 -2.54
C ASP A 72 -0.32 -1.36 -3.60
N ALA A 73 -0.32 -0.07 -3.25
CA ALA A 73 -0.83 1.01 -4.08
C ALA A 73 0.27 1.72 -4.89
N SER A 74 1.43 1.10 -5.03
CA SER A 74 2.60 1.69 -5.71
C SER A 74 2.34 2.13 -7.15
N HIS A 75 1.29 1.64 -7.81
CA HIS A 75 0.91 1.97 -9.18
C HIS A 75 -0.43 2.70 -9.31
N SER A 76 -1.08 3.02 -8.20
CA SER A 76 -2.49 3.45 -8.22
C SER A 76 -2.82 4.71 -7.41
N PRO A 77 -1.89 5.65 -7.19
CA PRO A 77 -2.26 6.90 -6.52
C PRO A 77 -3.36 7.62 -7.33
N LEU A 78 -4.43 8.07 -6.64
CA LEU A 78 -5.65 8.66 -7.20
C LEU A 78 -6.45 7.73 -8.13
N ALA A 79 -6.21 6.44 -8.12
CA ALA A 79 -7.04 5.48 -8.84
C ALA A 79 -8.36 5.23 -8.09
N TRP A 80 -9.40 4.92 -8.85
CA TRP A 80 -10.70 4.52 -8.34
C TRP A 80 -11.40 3.60 -9.33
N GLU A 81 -12.22 2.70 -8.83
CA GLU A 81 -13.06 1.80 -9.62
C GLU A 81 -14.40 1.57 -8.93
N GLU A 82 -15.42 1.24 -9.70
CA GLU A 82 -16.70 0.80 -9.16
C GLU A 82 -16.62 -0.68 -8.80
N GLN A 83 -16.90 -1.01 -7.54
CA GLN A 83 -16.90 -2.38 -7.02
C GLN A 83 -18.22 -2.63 -6.28
N GLY A 84 -19.10 -3.42 -6.89
CA GLY A 84 -20.40 -3.76 -6.29
C GLY A 84 -21.31 -2.54 -6.06
N GLY A 85 -21.32 -1.58 -6.98
CA GLY A 85 -22.16 -0.37 -6.92
C GLY A 85 -21.58 0.78 -6.08
N GLU A 86 -20.36 0.63 -5.57
CA GLU A 86 -19.67 1.66 -4.79
C GLU A 86 -18.33 2.05 -5.41
N ILE A 87 -17.94 3.31 -5.25
CA ILE A 87 -16.62 3.80 -5.70
C ILE A 87 -15.58 3.43 -4.65
N VAL A 88 -14.71 2.51 -5.01
CA VAL A 88 -13.53 2.12 -4.22
C VAL A 88 -12.32 2.90 -4.71
N ARG A 89 -11.63 3.54 -3.78
CA ARG A 89 -10.43 4.34 -4.06
C ARG A 89 -9.20 3.67 -3.48
N SER A 90 -8.14 3.63 -4.27
CA SER A 90 -6.82 3.24 -3.80
C SER A 90 -6.25 4.28 -2.83
N CYS A 91 -5.36 3.87 -1.95
CA CYS A 91 -4.64 4.72 -1.00
C CYS A 91 -5.50 5.36 0.11
N THR A 92 -6.75 4.96 0.30
CA THR A 92 -7.63 5.57 1.32
C THR A 92 -7.63 4.84 2.65
N CYS A 93 -7.19 3.59 2.69
CA CYS A 93 -7.32 2.69 3.84
C CYS A 93 -8.77 2.51 4.32
N GLU A 94 -9.75 2.72 3.45
CA GLU A 94 -11.16 2.47 3.76
C GLU A 94 -11.45 0.97 3.91
N TRP A 95 -10.75 0.16 3.12
CA TRP A 95 -10.92 -1.30 3.06
C TRP A 95 -9.72 -2.08 3.61
N THR A 96 -8.64 -1.39 3.94
CA THR A 96 -7.36 -2.00 4.31
C THR A 96 -6.82 -1.38 5.59
N GLU A 97 -6.07 -2.12 6.38
CA GLU A 97 -5.36 -1.58 7.53
C GLU A 97 -4.28 -0.59 7.10
N TYR A 98 -3.58 -0.91 6.03
CA TYR A 98 -2.52 -0.07 5.48
C TYR A 98 -2.55 -0.07 3.96
N ALA A 99 -2.03 1.00 3.36
CA ALA A 99 -1.64 1.03 1.96
C ALA A 99 -0.20 1.50 1.83
N THR A 100 0.53 0.95 0.84
CA THR A 100 1.93 1.31 0.60
C THR A 100 2.09 2.05 -0.72
N LEU A 101 2.91 3.09 -0.71
CA LEU A 101 3.30 3.84 -1.90
C LEU A 101 4.80 3.71 -2.14
N SER A 102 5.19 3.73 -3.40
CA SER A 102 6.58 3.81 -3.83
C SER A 102 6.87 5.17 -4.47
N PHE A 103 8.00 5.76 -4.12
CA PHE A 103 8.52 7.00 -4.70
C PHE A 103 9.76 6.77 -5.58
N HIS A 104 9.94 5.53 -6.06
CA HIS A 104 10.96 5.18 -7.06
C HIS A 104 10.80 6.04 -8.33
N PRO A 105 11.87 6.31 -9.11
CA PRO A 105 11.86 7.20 -10.27
C PRO A 105 10.79 6.99 -11.33
N VAL A 106 10.31 5.75 -11.50
CA VAL A 106 9.27 5.42 -12.50
C VAL A 106 7.83 5.65 -11.99
N LYS A 107 7.65 6.00 -10.70
CA LYS A 107 6.34 6.13 -10.08
C LYS A 107 5.71 7.51 -10.32
N HIS A 108 4.44 7.64 -9.99
CA HIS A 108 3.66 8.88 -10.19
C HIS A 108 4.19 10.05 -9.35
N VAL A 109 4.66 9.76 -8.16
CA VAL A 109 5.43 10.67 -7.31
C VAL A 109 6.82 10.09 -7.21
N CYS A 110 7.82 10.86 -7.61
CA CYS A 110 9.22 10.43 -7.60
C CYS A 110 10.04 11.34 -6.69
N CYS A 111 10.82 10.77 -5.80
CA CYS A 111 11.78 11.51 -4.98
C CYS A 111 13.19 10.90 -4.98
N GLY A 112 13.54 10.19 -6.06
CA GLY A 112 14.78 9.42 -6.17
C GLY A 112 14.58 8.00 -5.69
N GLU A 113 14.53 7.79 -4.39
CA GLU A 113 14.09 6.56 -3.74
C GLU A 113 13.23 6.94 -2.53
N GLY A 114 12.30 6.08 -2.16
CA GLY A 114 11.44 6.29 -1.01
C GLY A 114 10.10 5.59 -1.13
N GLY A 115 9.27 5.79 -0.13
CA GLY A 115 7.91 5.28 -0.07
C GLY A 115 7.16 5.85 1.11
N ALA A 116 5.90 5.49 1.21
CA ALA A 116 5.06 5.83 2.34
C ALA A 116 4.18 4.65 2.72
N VAL A 117 3.88 4.55 4.01
CA VAL A 117 2.79 3.73 4.53
C VAL A 117 1.65 4.67 4.91
N LEU A 118 0.49 4.42 4.34
CA LEU A 118 -0.75 5.13 4.65
C LEU A 118 -1.56 4.31 5.65
N CYS A 119 -2.30 4.97 6.52
CA CYS A 119 -3.17 4.36 7.52
C CYS A 119 -4.42 5.23 7.70
N GLY A 120 -5.51 4.64 8.17
CA GLY A 120 -6.80 5.32 8.33
C GLY A 120 -6.78 6.34 9.48
N THR A 121 -6.01 6.09 10.53
CA THR A 121 -5.93 6.94 11.73
C THR A 121 -4.49 7.25 12.14
N SER A 122 -4.30 8.33 12.89
CA SER A 122 -2.99 8.70 13.43
C SER A 122 -2.41 7.65 14.39
N GLY A 123 -3.28 6.98 15.16
CA GLY A 123 -2.87 5.92 16.09
C GLY A 123 -2.28 4.71 15.37
N GLU A 124 -2.86 4.30 14.26
CA GLU A 124 -2.33 3.22 13.42
C GLU A 124 -0.96 3.56 12.81
N GLY A 125 -0.68 4.84 12.58
CA GLY A 125 0.59 5.32 12.06
C GLY A 125 1.75 5.27 13.05
N GLU A 126 1.51 5.08 14.35
CA GLU A 126 2.57 5.10 15.37
C GLU A 126 3.56 3.95 15.20
N VAL A 127 3.08 2.74 14.96
CA VAL A 127 3.94 1.56 14.79
C VAL A 127 4.80 1.66 13.53
N PRO A 128 4.26 1.92 12.33
CA PRO A 128 5.09 2.12 11.15
C PRO A 128 6.13 3.23 11.30
N ARG A 129 5.76 4.36 11.92
CA ARG A 129 6.69 5.48 12.16
C ARG A 129 7.83 5.09 13.10
N ARG A 130 7.51 4.38 14.19
CA ARG A 130 8.52 3.88 15.12
C ARG A 130 9.45 2.87 14.45
N MET A 131 8.90 1.93 13.67
CA MET A 131 9.67 0.94 12.93
C MET A 131 10.58 1.56 11.87
N ALA A 132 10.15 2.64 11.21
CA ALA A 132 10.97 3.36 10.23
C ALA A 132 12.13 4.14 10.87
N THR A 133 12.12 4.32 12.20
CA THR A 133 13.10 5.13 12.94
C THR A 133 13.67 4.34 14.11
N HIS A 134 14.38 3.26 13.84
CA HIS A 134 15.12 2.44 14.81
C HIS A 134 14.30 1.87 15.99
N GLY A 135 12.98 1.84 15.93
CA GLY A 135 12.15 1.42 17.04
C GLY A 135 12.13 2.43 18.21
N ILE A 136 12.40 3.71 17.90
CA ILE A 136 12.49 4.77 18.90
C ILE A 136 11.10 5.31 19.23
N GLN A 137 10.84 5.48 20.52
CA GLN A 137 9.71 6.20 21.07
C GLN A 137 10.20 7.45 21.81
N ARG A 138 9.53 8.58 21.59
CA ARG A 138 9.77 9.83 22.30
C ARG A 138 8.75 9.99 23.42
N PRO A 139 9.13 10.59 24.57
CA PRO A 139 8.19 10.84 25.63
C PRO A 139 7.05 11.76 25.20
N ASN A 140 5.85 11.48 25.69
CA ASN A 140 4.67 12.33 25.57
C ASN A 140 4.48 13.15 26.85
N GLY A 141 3.70 14.22 26.77
CA GLY A 141 3.35 15.04 27.95
C GLY A 141 4.49 15.94 28.43
N PRO A 142 4.68 16.13 29.75
CA PRO A 142 5.67 17.05 30.32
C PRO A 142 7.11 16.80 29.86
N ASP A 143 7.45 15.55 29.63
CA ASP A 143 8.79 15.16 29.13
C ASP A 143 9.01 15.48 27.65
N SER A 144 7.96 15.86 26.90
CA SER A 144 8.07 16.27 25.50
C SER A 144 8.90 17.55 25.31
N ALA A 145 9.11 18.33 26.39
CA ALA A 145 10.00 19.49 26.39
C ALA A 145 11.50 19.12 26.29
N GLN A 146 11.83 17.83 26.36
CA GLN A 146 13.19 17.31 26.24
C GLN A 146 13.37 16.57 24.89
N PRO A 147 13.58 17.27 23.77
CA PRO A 147 13.61 16.67 22.44
C PRO A 147 14.78 15.67 22.23
N TRP A 148 15.80 15.73 23.07
CA TRP A 148 16.92 14.79 23.06
C TRP A 148 16.61 13.47 23.75
N ARG A 149 15.57 13.41 24.60
CA ARG A 149 15.20 12.18 25.31
C ARG A 149 14.39 11.27 24.40
N TYR A 150 14.80 10.02 24.32
CA TYR A 150 14.10 8.95 23.61
C TYR A 150 14.51 7.60 24.16
N GLU A 151 13.67 6.61 23.90
CA GLU A 151 13.94 5.22 24.26
C GLU A 151 13.79 4.35 23.03
N GLN A 152 14.65 3.36 22.86
CA GLN A 152 14.46 2.32 21.87
C GLN A 152 13.63 1.19 22.52
N VAL A 153 12.38 1.07 22.11
CA VAL A 153 11.41 0.11 22.66
C VAL A 153 11.22 -1.11 21.78
N ASP A 154 11.64 -1.02 20.52
CA ASP A 154 11.56 -2.08 19.51
C ASP A 154 12.84 -2.11 18.65
N LEU A 155 13.01 -3.21 17.91
CA LEU A 155 13.99 -3.24 16.81
C LEU A 155 13.36 -2.67 15.55
N GLY A 156 13.77 -1.49 15.15
CA GLY A 156 13.32 -0.83 13.93
C GLY A 156 14.42 -0.68 12.90
N TRP A 157 14.05 -0.13 11.75
CA TRP A 157 14.92 0.12 10.61
C TRP A 157 15.34 1.58 10.53
N ASN A 158 16.32 1.88 9.70
CA ASN A 158 16.62 3.24 9.30
C ASN A 158 16.02 3.53 7.93
N PHE A 159 14.71 3.79 7.91
CA PHE A 159 13.95 4.11 6.69
C PHE A 159 13.55 5.59 6.63
N ARG A 160 14.38 6.45 7.21
CA ARG A 160 14.14 7.89 7.16
C ARG A 160 14.36 8.44 5.76
N LEU A 161 13.37 9.18 5.27
CA LEU A 161 13.50 9.97 4.05
C LEU A 161 14.39 11.19 4.36
N THR A 162 15.31 11.51 3.47
CA THR A 162 16.13 12.72 3.62
C THR A 162 15.32 13.97 3.25
N ASP A 163 15.72 15.15 3.79
CA ASP A 163 15.04 16.41 3.47
C ASP A 163 15.10 16.75 1.98
N LEU A 164 16.18 16.38 1.29
CA LEU A 164 16.31 16.53 -0.16
C LEU A 164 15.25 15.70 -0.90
N GLN A 165 15.10 14.44 -0.55
CA GLN A 165 14.08 13.55 -1.11
C GLN A 165 12.67 14.04 -0.76
N ALA A 166 12.44 14.45 0.48
CA ALA A 166 11.15 14.96 0.93
C ALA A 166 10.76 16.25 0.17
N SER A 167 11.68 17.18 -0.03
CA SER A 167 11.46 18.40 -0.81
C SER A 167 11.06 18.11 -2.25
N LEU A 168 11.76 17.16 -2.90
CA LEU A 168 11.41 16.70 -4.24
C LEU A 168 10.03 16.03 -4.25
N GLY A 169 9.76 15.16 -3.27
CA GLY A 169 8.48 14.47 -3.11
C GLY A 169 7.30 15.43 -2.97
N ILE A 170 7.43 16.47 -2.14
CA ILE A 170 6.42 17.53 -1.97
C ILE A 170 6.15 18.23 -3.31
N SER A 171 7.21 18.61 -4.05
CA SER A 171 7.08 19.21 -5.37
C SER A 171 6.40 18.30 -6.39
N GLN A 172 6.67 16.99 -6.35
CA GLN A 172 6.01 16.01 -7.23
C GLN A 172 4.55 15.79 -6.84
N LEU A 173 4.27 15.70 -5.53
CA LEU A 173 2.92 15.48 -5.01
C LEU A 173 1.96 16.62 -5.40
N SER A 174 2.42 17.86 -5.39
CA SER A 174 1.62 19.02 -5.81
C SER A 174 1.17 18.96 -7.29
N ARG A 175 1.88 18.20 -8.14
CA ARG A 175 1.58 18.00 -9.56
C ARG A 175 0.95 16.63 -9.88
N LEU A 176 0.74 15.79 -8.87
CA LEU A 176 0.26 14.41 -9.06
C LEU A 176 -1.05 14.36 -9.85
N LYS A 177 -2.02 15.20 -9.50
CA LYS A 177 -3.33 15.21 -10.16
C LYS A 177 -3.19 15.51 -11.64
N ASP A 178 -2.47 16.56 -12.02
CA ASP A 178 -2.27 16.94 -13.41
C ASP A 178 -1.54 15.84 -14.19
N GLY A 179 -0.54 15.22 -13.57
CA GLY A 179 0.19 14.10 -14.17
C GLY A 179 -0.71 12.88 -14.41
N VAL A 180 -1.60 12.54 -13.49
CA VAL A 180 -2.56 11.45 -13.65
C VAL A 180 -3.58 11.78 -14.75
N ASP A 181 -4.11 13.00 -14.79
CA ASP A 181 -5.06 13.43 -15.82
C ASP A 181 -4.44 13.38 -17.23
N GLN A 182 -3.16 13.75 -17.38
CA GLN A 182 -2.44 13.62 -18.65
C GLN A 182 -2.25 12.15 -19.07
N ARG A 183 -1.90 11.27 -18.15
CA ARG A 183 -1.80 9.83 -18.42
C ARG A 183 -3.13 9.22 -18.87
N ARG A 184 -4.25 9.61 -18.22
CA ARG A 184 -5.60 9.18 -18.63
C ARG A 184 -5.94 9.62 -20.04
N LYS A 185 -5.61 10.87 -20.41
CA LYS A 185 -5.79 11.37 -21.79
C LYS A 185 -4.98 10.55 -22.80
N LEU A 186 -3.71 10.28 -22.49
CA LEU A 186 -2.86 9.47 -23.35
C LEU A 186 -3.42 8.04 -23.51
N ALA A 187 -3.81 7.41 -22.41
CA ALA A 187 -4.42 6.07 -22.44
C ALA A 187 -5.67 6.03 -23.32
N SER A 188 -6.54 7.05 -23.22
CA SER A 188 -7.73 7.17 -24.06
C SER A 188 -7.37 7.27 -25.54
N ILE A 189 -6.32 8.04 -25.91
CA ILE A 189 -5.84 8.15 -27.28
C ILE A 189 -5.29 6.81 -27.78
N TYR A 190 -4.52 6.09 -26.96
CA TYR A 190 -4.05 4.74 -27.31
C TYR A 190 -5.20 3.79 -27.54
N ASN A 191 -6.16 3.73 -26.61
CA ASN A 191 -7.32 2.85 -26.73
C ASN A 191 -8.11 3.14 -28.02
N GLN A 192 -8.32 4.42 -28.35
CA GLN A 192 -9.03 4.81 -29.58
C GLN A 192 -8.26 4.41 -30.83
N LYS A 193 -6.93 4.65 -30.87
CA LYS A 193 -6.13 4.36 -32.05
C LYS A 193 -5.86 2.87 -32.27
N LEU A 194 -5.81 2.10 -31.21
CA LEU A 194 -5.50 0.66 -31.25
C LEU A 194 -6.75 -0.22 -31.18
N SER A 195 -7.95 0.37 -31.09
CA SER A 195 -9.21 -0.40 -30.98
C SER A 195 -9.47 -1.35 -32.15
N THR A 196 -8.87 -1.11 -33.30
CA THR A 196 -8.97 -1.94 -34.52
C THR A 196 -7.72 -2.75 -34.81
N SER A 197 -6.72 -2.69 -33.93
CA SER A 197 -5.49 -3.48 -34.07
C SER A 197 -5.73 -4.90 -33.56
N PRO A 198 -5.22 -5.92 -34.27
CA PRO A 198 -5.35 -7.32 -33.85
C PRO A 198 -4.63 -7.62 -32.55
#